data_f3efe7ec8c268d0ce09b440a5e0c7da7
#
_entry.id   f3efe7ec8c268d0ce09b440a5e0c7da7
#
_cell.length_a   1.000
_cell.length_b   1.000
_cell.length_c   1.000
_cell.angle_alpha   90.00
_cell.angle_beta   90.00
_cell.angle_gamma   90.00
#
_symmetry.space_group_name_H-M   'P 1'
#
loop_
_entity.id
_entity.type
_entity.pdbx_description
1 polymer ?
#
loop_
_entity_poly.entity_id
_entity_poly.type
_entity_poly.pdbx_seq_one_letter_code
_entity_poly.pdbx_strand_id
1 'polypeptide(L)'
;GNAIALLDDYEASLARLLADIDGASERVHLLYYLMFDDAVGEAICSALERATARGVQCRLLLDAVGAKRGIRAYARRLRASGVEMRVLLPRGLPWRRSGRMDLRNHRKIAVIDRCTGYVGSQNLANAMFVAGFPNRELVARVEGPVVAHLEGVFASDWYIETGQRLQVQANLPPSHDNVAMQLLPSGPAYPFENARDTVNALIHAAQRKVVLTTPYFVPD
;
A
#
# COMPACT_ATOMS: atom_id res chain seq x y z
N GLY A 1 14.96 -16.96 2.31
CA GLY A 1 14.48 -16.09 1.26
C GLY A 1 12.99 -15.79 1.37
N ASN A 2 12.44 -15.20 0.33
CA ASN A 2 11.05 -14.82 0.26
C ASN A 2 10.30 -15.67 -0.77
N ALA A 3 8.98 -15.83 -0.60
CA ALA A 3 8.08 -16.29 -1.64
C ALA A 3 7.40 -15.10 -2.30
N ILE A 4 7.07 -15.23 -3.59
CA ILE A 4 6.35 -14.23 -4.37
C ILE A 4 5.30 -14.87 -5.26
N ALA A 5 4.10 -14.31 -5.26
CA ALA A 5 3.09 -14.55 -6.27
C ALA A 5 2.80 -13.23 -7.00
N LEU A 6 2.93 -13.21 -8.31
CA LEU A 6 2.56 -12.07 -9.14
C LEU A 6 1.09 -12.21 -9.53
N LEU A 7 0.31 -11.20 -9.24
CA LEU A 7 -1.14 -11.14 -9.48
C LEU A 7 -1.38 -10.07 -10.55
N ASP A 8 -1.73 -10.49 -11.76
CA ASP A 8 -1.96 -9.66 -12.94
C ASP A 8 -3.44 -9.61 -13.36
N ASP A 9 -4.28 -10.45 -12.76
CA ASP A 9 -5.73 -10.35 -12.86
C ASP A 9 -6.27 -9.42 -11.78
N TYR A 10 -6.98 -8.37 -12.20
CA TYR A 10 -7.45 -7.31 -11.31
C TYR A 10 -8.38 -7.79 -10.22
N GLU A 11 -9.38 -8.58 -10.59
CA GLU A 11 -10.41 -9.10 -9.69
C GLU A 11 -9.85 -10.20 -8.78
N ALA A 12 -9.02 -11.09 -9.32
CA ALA A 12 -8.38 -12.14 -8.55
C ALA A 12 -7.42 -11.56 -7.49
N SER A 13 -6.70 -10.49 -7.81
CA SER A 13 -5.83 -9.79 -6.88
C SER A 13 -6.62 -9.20 -5.70
N LEU A 14 -7.74 -8.54 -5.97
CA LEU A 14 -8.63 -8.01 -4.93
C LEU A 14 -9.26 -9.10 -4.10
N ALA A 15 -9.76 -10.17 -4.75
CA ALA A 15 -10.35 -11.31 -4.06
C ALA A 15 -9.34 -11.96 -3.10
N ARG A 16 -8.08 -12.07 -3.53
CA ARG A 16 -7.01 -12.60 -2.69
C ARG A 16 -6.70 -11.69 -1.49
N LEU A 17 -6.61 -10.39 -1.70
CA LEU A 17 -6.41 -9.42 -0.61
C LEU A 17 -7.57 -9.50 0.41
N LEU A 18 -8.81 -9.55 -0.06
CA LEU A 18 -9.99 -9.69 0.80
C LEU A 18 -9.95 -11.00 1.60
N ALA A 19 -9.59 -12.12 0.96
CA ALA A 19 -9.46 -13.41 1.64
C ALA A 19 -8.37 -13.38 2.72
N ASP A 20 -7.22 -12.76 2.45
CA ASP A 20 -6.15 -12.65 3.44
C ASP A 20 -6.54 -11.70 4.60
N ILE A 21 -7.33 -10.62 4.35
CA ILE A 21 -7.91 -9.78 5.42
C ILE A 21 -8.92 -10.57 6.26
N ASP A 22 -9.78 -11.36 5.62
CA ASP A 22 -10.76 -12.19 6.33
C ASP A 22 -10.09 -13.33 7.12
N GLY A 23 -8.93 -13.80 6.69
CA GLY A 23 -8.11 -14.78 7.40
C GLY A 23 -7.20 -14.20 8.50
N ALA A 24 -7.10 -12.88 8.59
CA ALA A 24 -6.22 -12.23 9.56
C ALA A 24 -6.61 -12.53 11.01
N SER A 25 -5.60 -12.72 11.86
CA SER A 25 -5.71 -13.07 13.27
C SER A 25 -5.15 -12.04 14.24
N GLU A 26 -4.16 -11.24 13.82
CA GLU A 26 -3.50 -10.24 14.68
C GLU A 26 -3.73 -8.82 14.20
N ARG A 27 -3.35 -8.53 12.94
CA ARG A 27 -3.36 -7.17 12.41
C ARG A 27 -3.49 -7.10 10.90
N VAL A 28 -4.09 -5.98 10.47
CA VAL A 28 -4.16 -5.56 9.06
C VAL A 28 -3.69 -4.12 8.96
N HIS A 29 -2.64 -3.87 8.20
CA HIS A 29 -2.13 -2.53 7.88
C HIS A 29 -2.32 -2.27 6.38
N LEU A 30 -3.09 -1.26 6.03
CA LEU A 30 -3.34 -0.86 4.64
C LEU A 30 -2.89 0.59 4.43
N LEU A 31 -2.10 0.82 3.38
CA LEU A 31 -1.67 2.14 2.93
C LEU A 31 -1.95 2.26 1.44
N TYR A 32 -2.85 3.17 1.06
CA TYR A 32 -3.28 3.30 -0.33
C TYR A 32 -3.43 4.77 -0.75
N TYR A 33 -3.07 5.03 -2.01
CA TYR A 33 -3.27 6.33 -2.63
C TYR A 33 -4.73 6.60 -2.97
N LEU A 34 -5.42 5.66 -3.63
CA LEU A 34 -6.84 5.77 -3.97
C LEU A 34 -7.68 4.76 -3.21
N MET A 35 -8.83 5.21 -2.74
CA MET A 35 -9.96 4.40 -2.33
C MET A 35 -11.23 5.10 -2.82
N PHE A 36 -12.06 4.40 -3.58
CA PHE A 36 -13.29 4.97 -4.12
C PHE A 36 -14.53 4.45 -3.38
N ASP A 37 -15.62 5.21 -3.53
CA ASP A 37 -16.95 4.87 -3.05
C ASP A 37 -17.70 3.97 -4.05
N ASP A 38 -17.08 2.84 -4.37
CA ASP A 38 -17.54 1.82 -5.30
C ASP A 38 -17.60 0.43 -4.64
N ALA A 39 -17.89 -0.60 -5.43
CA ALA A 39 -18.01 -1.98 -4.93
C ALA A 39 -16.71 -2.48 -4.27
N VAL A 40 -15.53 -2.08 -4.77
CA VAL A 40 -14.23 -2.46 -4.19
C VAL A 40 -14.03 -1.77 -2.84
N GLY A 41 -14.26 -0.44 -2.76
CA GLY A 41 -14.18 0.29 -1.52
C GLY A 41 -15.14 -0.25 -0.45
N GLU A 42 -16.36 -0.61 -0.84
CA GLU A 42 -17.34 -1.25 0.05
C GLU A 42 -16.88 -2.63 0.54
N ALA A 43 -16.33 -3.46 -0.35
CA ALA A 43 -15.82 -4.78 0.01
C ALA A 43 -14.65 -4.71 1.02
N ILE A 44 -13.70 -3.79 0.78
CA ILE A 44 -12.58 -3.54 1.71
C ILE A 44 -13.09 -3.01 3.06
N CYS A 45 -14.03 -2.05 3.05
CA CYS A 45 -14.63 -1.53 4.27
C CYS A 45 -15.26 -2.65 5.09
N SER A 46 -16.08 -3.48 4.46
CA SER A 46 -16.75 -4.61 5.11
C SER A 46 -15.76 -5.68 5.62
N ALA A 47 -14.68 -5.97 4.88
CA ALA A 47 -13.64 -6.89 5.33
C ALA A 47 -12.91 -6.38 6.58
N LEU A 48 -12.55 -5.08 6.62
CA LEU A 48 -11.94 -4.45 7.80
C LEU A 48 -12.88 -4.49 9.01
N GLU A 49 -14.17 -4.25 8.82
CA GLU A 49 -15.17 -4.36 9.90
C GLU A 49 -15.27 -5.79 10.44
N ARG A 50 -15.30 -6.79 9.57
CA ARG A 50 -15.27 -8.20 10.00
C ARG A 50 -13.98 -8.53 10.76
N ALA A 51 -12.84 -8.03 10.29
CA ALA A 51 -11.56 -8.23 10.96
C ALA A 51 -11.54 -7.61 12.36
N THR A 52 -11.96 -6.35 12.50
CA THR A 52 -12.05 -5.69 13.81
C THR A 52 -13.05 -6.37 14.75
N ALA A 53 -14.19 -6.86 14.24
CA ALA A 53 -15.15 -7.63 15.02
C ALA A 53 -14.58 -8.94 15.57
N ARG A 54 -13.55 -9.52 14.92
CA ARG A 54 -12.77 -10.67 15.41
C ARG A 54 -11.66 -10.28 16.39
N GLY A 55 -11.44 -8.98 16.68
CA GLY A 55 -10.39 -8.49 17.53
C GLY A 55 -9.06 -8.19 16.80
N VAL A 56 -9.04 -8.24 15.47
CA VAL A 56 -7.88 -7.92 14.65
C VAL A 56 -7.62 -6.42 14.68
N GLN A 57 -6.37 -6.01 14.91
CA GLN A 57 -5.99 -4.60 14.88
C GLN A 57 -5.87 -4.08 13.45
N CYS A 58 -6.84 -3.29 13.01
CA CYS A 58 -6.87 -2.75 11.65
C CYS A 58 -6.43 -1.28 11.63
N ARG A 59 -5.41 -0.97 10.80
CA ARG A 59 -4.94 0.39 10.53
C ARG A 59 -5.02 0.70 9.04
N LEU A 60 -5.58 1.86 8.72
CA LEU A 60 -5.75 2.32 7.34
C LEU A 60 -5.17 3.73 7.17
N LEU A 61 -4.20 3.85 6.27
CA LEU A 61 -3.64 5.12 5.80
C LEU A 61 -4.15 5.41 4.39
N LEU A 62 -4.77 6.57 4.20
CA LEU A 62 -5.29 7.01 2.90
C LEU A 62 -4.79 8.41 2.55
N ASP A 63 -4.36 8.61 1.30
CA ASP A 63 -3.96 9.94 0.83
C ASP A 63 -5.15 10.90 0.79
N ALA A 64 -4.97 12.12 1.32
CA ALA A 64 -6.03 13.13 1.44
C ALA A 64 -6.66 13.55 0.11
N VAL A 65 -5.89 13.47 -0.98
CA VAL A 65 -6.33 13.91 -2.32
C VAL A 65 -6.85 12.74 -3.12
N GLY A 66 -6.04 11.71 -3.24
CA GLY A 66 -6.37 10.54 -4.06
C GLY A 66 -7.58 9.78 -3.51
N ALA A 67 -7.62 9.53 -2.21
CA ALA A 67 -8.71 8.78 -1.59
C ALA A 67 -9.88 9.65 -1.08
N LYS A 68 -10.00 10.91 -1.51
CA LYS A 68 -11.04 11.83 -1.03
C LYS A 68 -12.45 11.23 -1.08
N ARG A 69 -12.80 10.49 -2.13
CA ARG A 69 -14.12 9.86 -2.27
C ARG A 69 -14.34 8.79 -1.20
N GLY A 70 -13.44 7.84 -1.07
CA GLY A 70 -13.52 6.78 -0.05
C GLY A 70 -13.48 7.33 1.37
N ILE A 71 -12.64 8.34 1.65
CA ILE A 71 -12.60 9.02 2.95
C ILE A 71 -13.97 9.58 3.31
N ARG A 72 -14.62 10.30 2.37
CA ARG A 72 -15.96 10.87 2.61
C ARG A 72 -17.03 9.81 2.83
N ALA A 73 -16.97 8.72 2.08
CA ALA A 73 -17.94 7.64 2.17
C ALA A 73 -17.77 6.79 3.44
N TYR A 74 -16.54 6.41 3.78
CA TYR A 74 -16.32 5.33 4.73
C TYR A 74 -15.66 5.73 6.06
N ALA A 75 -15.06 6.92 6.19
CA ALA A 75 -14.26 7.26 7.37
C ALA A 75 -15.04 7.18 8.69
N ARG A 76 -16.32 7.62 8.72
CA ARG A 76 -17.16 7.55 9.92
C ARG A 76 -17.47 6.12 10.30
N ARG A 77 -17.85 5.29 9.32
CA ARG A 77 -18.19 3.89 9.48
C ARG A 77 -16.98 3.06 9.97
N LEU A 78 -15.83 3.21 9.31
CA LEU A 78 -14.60 2.51 9.68
C LEU A 78 -14.14 2.86 11.10
N ARG A 79 -14.17 4.15 11.47
CA ARG A 79 -13.81 4.55 12.84
C ARG A 79 -14.79 4.02 13.89
N ALA A 80 -16.07 4.00 13.57
CA ALA A 80 -17.09 3.46 14.47
C ALA A 80 -16.95 1.94 14.69
N SER A 81 -16.42 1.20 13.72
CA SER A 81 -16.12 -0.23 13.83
C SER A 81 -14.79 -0.53 14.53
N GLY A 82 -14.00 0.49 14.91
CA GLY A 82 -12.72 0.30 15.59
C GLY A 82 -11.49 0.32 14.67
N VAL A 83 -11.65 0.58 13.36
CA VAL A 83 -10.51 0.74 12.46
C VAL A 83 -9.78 2.05 12.77
N GLU A 84 -8.49 1.97 13.06
CA GLU A 84 -7.63 3.14 13.22
C GLU A 84 -7.31 3.75 11.85
N MET A 85 -8.15 4.68 11.41
CA MET A 85 -7.97 5.34 10.11
C MET A 85 -7.29 6.70 10.27
N ARG A 86 -6.26 6.98 9.45
CA ARG A 86 -5.59 8.27 9.33
C ARG A 86 -5.51 8.72 7.87
N VAL A 87 -5.40 10.02 7.68
CA VAL A 87 -5.32 10.67 6.37
C VAL A 87 -3.92 11.22 6.18
N LEU A 88 -3.23 10.77 5.13
CA LEU A 88 -1.89 11.19 4.77
C LEU A 88 -1.92 12.56 4.09
N LEU A 89 -0.97 13.42 4.44
CA LEU A 89 -0.75 14.73 3.83
C LEU A 89 -2.05 15.53 3.73
N PRO A 90 -2.76 15.78 4.87
CA PRO A 90 -4.02 16.49 4.87
C PRO A 90 -3.86 17.90 4.33
N ARG A 91 -4.87 18.40 3.58
CA ARG A 91 -4.89 19.78 3.10
C ARG A 91 -5.13 20.76 4.23
N GLY A 92 -4.31 21.80 4.29
CA GLY A 92 -4.67 23.05 4.96
C GLY A 92 -4.49 23.09 6.46
N LEU A 93 -3.39 23.71 6.82
CA LEU A 93 -3.22 24.75 7.84
C LEU A 93 -1.90 25.43 7.48
N PRO A 94 -1.85 26.75 7.22
CA PRO A 94 -0.65 27.42 6.69
C PRO A 94 0.59 27.32 7.59
N TRP A 95 0.43 26.97 8.86
CA TRP A 95 1.51 26.80 9.83
C TRP A 95 1.90 25.35 10.16
N ARG A 96 1.10 24.35 9.76
CA ARG A 96 1.59 22.97 9.67
C ARG A 96 2.22 22.85 8.30
N ARG A 97 3.52 22.51 8.24
CA ARG A 97 4.28 22.26 7.01
C ARG A 97 3.39 21.63 5.98
N SER A 98 2.74 22.49 5.17
CA SER A 98 1.74 22.08 4.21
C SER A 98 2.42 21.18 3.23
N GLY A 99 1.98 19.94 3.18
CA GLY A 99 2.49 19.04 2.17
C GLY A 99 2.34 19.73 0.82
N ARG A 100 3.44 19.85 0.10
CA ARG A 100 3.43 20.30 -1.28
C ARG A 100 2.33 19.51 -2.00
N MET A 101 1.45 20.21 -2.73
CA MET A 101 0.31 19.55 -3.40
C MET A 101 0.76 18.54 -4.48
N ASP A 102 1.97 18.72 -4.98
CA ASP A 102 2.68 17.88 -5.94
C ASP A 102 3.35 16.66 -5.29
N LEU A 103 3.64 16.70 -3.98
CA LEU A 103 4.21 15.58 -3.25
C LEU A 103 3.08 14.77 -2.60
N ARG A 104 2.71 13.67 -3.24
CA ARG A 104 1.69 12.74 -2.73
C ARG A 104 2.28 11.39 -2.41
N ASN A 105 1.69 10.69 -1.44
CA ASN A 105 2.06 9.33 -1.13
C ASN A 105 1.35 8.39 -2.08
N HIS A 106 2.06 7.90 -3.10
CA HIS A 106 1.49 7.05 -4.15
C HIS A 106 1.64 5.54 -3.88
N ARG A 107 2.03 5.16 -2.66
CA ARG A 107 2.22 3.76 -2.27
C ARG A 107 0.91 3.01 -2.20
N LYS A 108 0.95 1.71 -2.49
CA LYS A 108 -0.11 0.74 -2.30
C LYS A 108 0.55 -0.44 -1.61
N ILE A 109 0.33 -0.53 -0.31
CA ILE A 109 0.92 -1.54 0.56
C ILE A 109 -0.17 -2.12 1.44
N ALA A 110 -0.20 -3.46 1.55
CA ALA A 110 -0.90 -4.14 2.63
C ALA A 110 0.07 -5.04 3.37
N VAL A 111 -0.05 -5.09 4.69
CA VAL A 111 0.68 -6.04 5.55
C VAL A 111 -0.33 -6.71 6.46
N ILE A 112 -0.36 -8.04 6.43
CA ILE A 112 -1.32 -8.86 7.16
C ILE A 112 -0.55 -9.80 8.07
N ASP A 113 -0.86 -9.78 9.36
CA ASP A 113 -0.27 -10.60 10.41
C ASP A 113 1.28 -10.62 10.40
N ARG A 114 1.92 -9.59 9.85
CA ARG A 114 3.38 -9.45 9.68
C ARG A 114 4.03 -10.54 8.83
N CYS A 115 3.28 -11.41 8.22
CA CYS A 115 3.77 -12.54 7.44
C CYS A 115 3.43 -12.46 5.96
N THR A 116 2.35 -11.75 5.61
CA THR A 116 1.94 -11.55 4.22
C THR A 116 1.99 -10.08 3.86
N GLY A 117 2.61 -9.75 2.74
CA GLY A 117 2.69 -8.39 2.21
C GLY A 117 2.14 -8.29 0.81
N TYR A 118 1.58 -7.14 0.47
CA TYR A 118 1.16 -6.76 -0.88
C TYR A 118 1.82 -5.45 -1.26
N VAL A 119 2.37 -5.40 -2.46
CA VAL A 119 2.92 -4.18 -3.05
C VAL A 119 2.71 -4.20 -4.55
N GLY A 120 2.31 -3.07 -5.12
CA GLY A 120 2.05 -3.01 -6.56
C GLY A 120 1.44 -1.70 -7.01
N SER A 121 0.80 -1.74 -8.18
CA SER A 121 0.19 -0.57 -8.81
C SER A 121 -1.30 -0.42 -8.49
N GLN A 122 -2.01 -1.49 -8.09
CA GLN A 122 -3.44 -1.54 -7.90
C GLN A 122 -3.91 -0.75 -6.67
N ASN A 123 -4.95 0.06 -6.87
CA ASN A 123 -5.62 0.81 -5.82
C ASN A 123 -6.91 0.11 -5.33
N LEU A 124 -7.54 0.68 -4.28
CA LEU A 124 -8.82 0.21 -3.75
C LEU A 124 -9.98 0.87 -4.51
N ALA A 125 -10.14 0.50 -5.77
CA ALA A 125 -11.15 1.02 -6.67
C ALA A 125 -11.50 -0.03 -7.73
N ASN A 126 -12.60 0.14 -8.45
CA ASN A 126 -12.96 -0.71 -9.58
C ASN A 126 -11.95 -0.53 -10.74
N ALA A 127 -11.69 -1.59 -11.52
CA ALA A 127 -10.80 -1.53 -12.68
C ALA A 127 -11.17 -0.42 -13.69
N MET A 128 -12.44 -0.08 -13.77
CA MET A 128 -13.01 0.94 -14.66
C MET A 128 -13.19 2.30 -13.99
N PHE A 129 -12.41 2.64 -12.95
CA PHE A 129 -12.56 3.94 -12.27
C PHE A 129 -12.26 5.14 -13.19
N VAL A 130 -11.59 4.92 -14.32
CA VAL A 130 -11.53 5.83 -15.47
C VAL A 130 -12.43 5.26 -16.55
N ALA A 131 -13.53 5.93 -16.86
CA ALA A 131 -14.52 5.45 -17.82
C ALA A 131 -13.90 5.19 -19.21
N GLY A 132 -14.17 4.01 -19.78
CA GLY A 132 -13.66 3.60 -21.08
C GLY A 132 -12.22 3.06 -21.09
N PHE A 133 -11.51 3.13 -19.98
CA PHE A 133 -10.12 2.67 -19.88
C PHE A 133 -9.94 1.71 -18.69
N PRO A 134 -10.03 0.39 -18.92
CA PRO A 134 -9.78 -0.57 -17.86
C PRO A 134 -8.31 -0.51 -17.42
N ASN A 135 -8.10 -0.33 -16.13
CA ASN A 135 -6.76 -0.37 -15.56
C ASN A 135 -6.24 -1.81 -15.55
N ARG A 136 -5.03 -1.99 -16.03
CA ARG A 136 -4.26 -3.23 -15.88
C ARG A 136 -3.19 -2.98 -14.83
N GLU A 137 -3.18 -3.83 -13.82
CA GLU A 137 -2.34 -3.64 -12.65
C GLU A 137 -1.47 -4.88 -12.42
N LEU A 138 -0.39 -4.71 -11.71
CA LEU A 138 0.44 -5.80 -11.24
C LEU A 138 0.65 -5.65 -9.74
N VAL A 139 0.38 -6.71 -9.01
CA VAL A 139 0.58 -6.78 -7.56
C VAL A 139 1.48 -7.96 -7.24
N ALA A 140 2.47 -7.73 -6.40
CA ALA A 140 3.26 -8.78 -5.79
C ALA A 140 2.67 -9.07 -4.41
N ARG A 141 2.17 -10.29 -4.21
CA ARG A 141 1.90 -10.88 -2.89
C ARG A 141 3.15 -11.59 -2.43
N VAL A 142 3.67 -11.22 -1.28
CA VAL A 142 4.97 -11.70 -0.78
C VAL A 142 4.85 -12.27 0.62
N GLU A 143 5.68 -13.26 0.91
CA GLU A 143 5.87 -13.83 2.25
C GLU A 143 7.36 -13.95 2.54
N GLY A 144 7.75 -13.85 3.81
CA GLY A 144 9.13 -13.92 4.23
C GLY A 144 9.73 -12.59 4.71
N PRO A 145 11.05 -12.48 4.83
CA PRO A 145 11.73 -11.34 5.47
C PRO A 145 11.40 -9.97 4.87
N VAL A 146 11.05 -9.88 3.58
CA VAL A 146 10.69 -8.60 2.92
C VAL A 146 9.43 -7.96 3.53
N VAL A 147 8.55 -8.74 4.15
CA VAL A 147 7.32 -8.23 4.78
C VAL A 147 7.64 -7.28 5.94
N ALA A 148 8.71 -7.56 6.69
CA ALA A 148 9.16 -6.65 7.75
C ALA A 148 9.59 -5.28 7.20
N HIS A 149 10.16 -5.24 5.99
CA HIS A 149 10.51 -3.98 5.33
C HIS A 149 9.25 -3.21 4.89
N LEU A 150 8.22 -3.90 4.36
CA LEU A 150 6.93 -3.28 4.04
C LEU A 150 6.24 -2.73 5.30
N GLU A 151 6.27 -3.49 6.41
CA GLU A 151 5.75 -3.03 7.70
C GLU A 151 6.53 -1.79 8.20
N GLY A 152 7.85 -1.77 8.02
CA GLY A 152 8.69 -0.62 8.36
C GLY A 152 8.31 0.66 7.60
N VAL A 153 8.01 0.55 6.31
CA VAL A 153 7.52 1.68 5.49
C VAL A 153 6.16 2.14 5.99
N PHE A 154 5.22 1.23 6.25
CA PHE A 154 3.92 1.58 6.82
C PHE A 154 4.07 2.28 8.17
N ALA A 155 4.90 1.74 9.07
CA ALA A 155 5.13 2.30 10.40
C ALA A 155 5.77 3.69 10.35
N SER A 156 6.67 3.93 9.39
CA SER A 156 7.26 5.24 9.14
C SER A 156 6.22 6.28 8.72
N ASP A 157 5.39 5.94 7.73
CA ASP A 157 4.31 6.82 7.27
C ASP A 157 3.26 7.06 8.37
N TRP A 158 2.95 6.03 9.17
CA TRP A 158 2.07 6.17 10.34
C TRP A 158 2.64 7.13 11.37
N TYR A 159 3.92 7.01 11.67
CA TYR A 159 4.60 7.88 12.63
C TYR A 159 4.61 9.35 12.17
N ILE A 160 4.87 9.60 10.90
CA ILE A 160 4.88 10.96 10.33
C ILE A 160 3.53 11.65 10.51
N GLU A 161 2.43 10.91 10.35
CA GLU A 161 1.08 11.49 10.44
C GLU A 161 0.55 11.56 11.88
N THR A 162 0.98 10.69 12.76
CA THR A 162 0.37 10.53 14.08
C THR A 162 1.30 10.88 15.25
N GLY A 163 2.61 10.85 15.04
CA GLY A 163 3.62 10.87 16.11
C GLY A 163 3.70 9.55 16.91
N GLN A 164 2.84 8.56 16.60
CA GLN A 164 2.79 7.29 17.30
C GLN A 164 3.77 6.28 16.68
N ARG A 165 4.69 5.77 17.46
CA ARG A 165 5.58 4.68 17.05
C ARG A 165 4.83 3.35 17.12
N LEU A 166 4.78 2.65 15.99
CA LEU A 166 4.32 1.27 15.96
C LEU A 166 5.48 0.33 16.30
N GLN A 167 5.16 -0.73 17.04
CA GLN A 167 6.13 -1.80 17.26
C GLN A 167 6.26 -2.61 15.96
N VAL A 168 7.38 -2.45 15.27
CA VAL A 168 7.79 -3.32 14.19
C VAL A 168 8.44 -4.56 14.80
N GLN A 169 8.20 -5.72 14.21
CA GLN A 169 8.72 -6.98 14.72
C GLN A 169 10.26 -6.97 14.71
N ALA A 170 10.86 -7.31 15.83
CA ALA A 170 12.32 -7.44 15.93
C ALA A 170 12.85 -8.67 15.19
N ASN A 171 12.07 -9.75 15.15
CA ASN A 171 12.40 -10.97 14.43
C ASN A 171 11.81 -10.92 13.02
N LEU A 172 12.62 -11.23 12.03
CA LEU A 172 12.16 -11.34 10.65
C LEU A 172 11.17 -12.51 10.51
N PRO A 173 10.13 -12.37 9.67
CA PRO A 173 9.28 -13.49 9.32
C PRO A 173 10.11 -14.69 8.81
N PRO A 174 9.65 -15.92 8.98
CA PRO A 174 10.36 -17.10 8.52
C PRO A 174 10.58 -17.04 7.00
N SER A 175 11.68 -17.61 6.56
CA SER A 175 11.93 -17.81 5.13
C SER A 175 10.96 -18.84 4.56
N HIS A 176 10.39 -18.53 3.40
CA HIS A 176 9.43 -19.41 2.71
C HIS A 176 10.01 -20.04 1.45
N ASP A 177 10.87 -19.30 0.72
CA ASP A 177 11.46 -19.72 -0.55
C ASP A 177 12.84 -19.03 -0.73
N ASN A 178 13.45 -19.14 -1.90
CA ASN A 178 14.79 -18.62 -2.17
C ASN A 178 14.83 -17.33 -2.99
N VAL A 179 13.72 -16.60 -3.07
CA VAL A 179 13.70 -15.34 -3.83
C VAL A 179 14.38 -14.23 -3.01
N ALA A 180 15.45 -13.67 -3.58
CA ALA A 180 16.07 -12.45 -3.04
C ALA A 180 15.24 -11.24 -3.41
N MET A 181 14.89 -10.41 -2.41
CA MET A 181 14.11 -9.20 -2.61
C MET A 181 14.72 -8.04 -1.85
N GLN A 182 14.63 -6.85 -2.46
CA GLN A 182 14.96 -5.58 -1.82
C GLN A 182 13.82 -4.61 -2.02
N LEU A 183 13.37 -3.98 -0.93
CA LEU A 183 12.41 -2.88 -0.98
C LEU A 183 13.16 -1.57 -1.13
N LEU A 184 12.77 -0.75 -2.11
CA LEU A 184 13.33 0.58 -2.37
C LEU A 184 12.21 1.62 -2.19
N PRO A 185 12.00 2.11 -0.97
CA PRO A 185 10.98 3.11 -0.74
C PRO A 185 11.39 4.45 -1.34
N SER A 186 10.43 5.14 -1.96
CA SER A 186 10.57 6.49 -2.49
C SER A 186 9.39 7.36 -2.09
N GLY A 187 9.49 8.67 -2.30
CA GLY A 187 8.42 9.63 -2.04
C GLY A 187 8.69 10.55 -0.86
N PRO A 188 7.68 11.27 -0.35
CA PRO A 188 7.88 12.46 0.51
C PRO A 188 8.69 12.24 1.79
N ALA A 189 8.69 11.04 2.34
CA ALA A 189 9.43 10.68 3.56
C ALA A 189 10.89 10.26 3.29
N TYR A 190 11.27 10.12 2.03
CA TYR A 190 12.58 9.62 1.61
C TYR A 190 13.28 10.68 0.76
N PRO A 191 14.30 11.36 1.31
CA PRO A 191 14.94 12.50 0.64
C PRO A 191 15.86 12.09 -0.53
N PHE A 192 16.15 10.79 -0.67
CA PHE A 192 17.05 10.28 -1.69
C PHE A 192 16.26 9.68 -2.87
N GLU A 193 16.80 9.86 -4.07
CA GLU A 193 16.22 9.34 -5.33
C GLU A 193 16.55 7.86 -5.56
N ASN A 194 16.55 7.06 -4.50
CA ASN A 194 17.00 5.66 -4.51
C ASN A 194 16.35 4.81 -5.62
N ALA A 195 15.04 5.01 -5.85
CA ALA A 195 14.34 4.23 -6.88
C ALA A 195 14.80 4.62 -8.27
N ARG A 196 14.95 5.94 -8.55
CA ARG A 196 15.47 6.45 -9.82
C ARG A 196 16.90 5.94 -10.07
N ASP A 197 17.77 6.10 -9.09
CA ASP A 197 19.18 5.73 -9.23
C ASP A 197 19.33 4.22 -9.43
N THR A 198 18.50 3.40 -8.77
CA THR A 198 18.49 1.95 -8.97
C THR A 198 17.97 1.57 -10.36
N VAL A 199 16.88 2.20 -10.84
CA VAL A 199 16.36 1.96 -12.20
C VAL A 199 17.42 2.33 -13.23
N ASN A 200 18.07 3.49 -13.11
CA ASN A 200 19.14 3.92 -13.99
C ASN A 200 20.32 2.91 -13.97
N ALA A 201 20.73 2.47 -12.78
CA ALA A 201 21.81 1.47 -12.67
C ALA A 201 21.43 0.16 -13.37
N LEU A 202 20.21 -0.31 -13.24
CA LEU A 202 19.70 -1.51 -13.91
C LEU A 202 19.67 -1.35 -15.44
N ILE A 203 19.25 -0.18 -15.94
CA ILE A 203 19.27 0.11 -17.37
C ILE A 203 20.70 0.07 -17.91
N HIS A 204 21.64 0.72 -17.22
CA HIS A 204 23.05 0.73 -17.61
C HIS A 204 23.73 -0.63 -17.48
N ALA A 205 23.34 -1.46 -16.54
CA ALA A 205 23.87 -2.79 -16.35
C ALA A 205 23.32 -3.85 -17.34
N ALA A 206 22.26 -3.50 -18.07
CA ALA A 206 21.59 -4.46 -18.97
C ALA A 206 22.50 -4.91 -20.11
N GLN A 207 22.61 -6.24 -20.32
CA GLN A 207 23.48 -6.83 -21.33
C GLN A 207 22.75 -7.16 -22.64
N ARG A 208 21.43 -7.32 -22.62
CA ARG A 208 20.68 -7.77 -23.81
C ARG A 208 19.39 -6.99 -24.06
N LYS A 209 18.58 -6.79 -23.03
CA LYS A 209 17.24 -6.19 -23.23
C LYS A 209 16.76 -5.49 -21.97
N VAL A 210 16.17 -4.31 -22.16
CA VAL A 210 15.40 -3.60 -21.14
C VAL A 210 13.96 -3.51 -21.62
N VAL A 211 13.00 -3.81 -20.74
CA VAL A 211 11.57 -3.61 -20.96
C VAL A 211 11.03 -2.81 -19.80
N LEU A 212 10.47 -1.64 -20.07
CA LEU A 212 9.84 -0.77 -19.11
C LEU A 212 8.36 -0.66 -19.43
N THR A 213 7.51 -0.93 -18.45
CA THR A 213 6.05 -0.76 -18.59
C THR A 213 5.61 0.28 -17.58
N THR A 214 5.20 1.44 -18.07
CA THR A 214 4.71 2.54 -17.24
C THR A 214 3.72 3.40 -18.02
N PRO A 215 2.63 3.88 -17.40
CA PRO A 215 1.76 4.88 -18.01
C PRO A 215 2.37 6.30 -17.97
N TYR A 216 3.42 6.49 -17.19
CA TYR A 216 4.06 7.79 -16.96
C TYR A 216 5.54 7.69 -17.31
N PHE A 217 5.88 8.01 -18.53
CA PHE A 217 7.27 8.11 -18.97
C PHE A 217 7.63 9.57 -19.16
N VAL A 218 8.38 10.11 -18.21
CA VAL A 218 8.91 11.49 -18.27
C VAL A 218 10.42 11.37 -18.15
N PRO A 219 11.14 11.35 -19.29
CA PRO A 219 12.61 11.34 -19.26
C PRO A 219 13.14 12.71 -18.80
N ASP A 220 14.17 12.67 -17.97
CA ASP A 220 14.95 13.85 -17.54
C ASP A 220 15.94 14.25 -18.63
#